data_fdc7aef4761e36bba74994df8a2cbaf6
#
_entry.id   fdc7aef4761e36bba74994df8a2cbaf6
#
_cell.length_a   1.000
_cell.length_b   1.000
_cell.length_c   1.000
_cell.angle_alpha   90.00
_cell.angle_beta   90.00
_cell.angle_gamma   90.00
#
_symmetry.space_group_name_H-M   'P 1'
#
loop_
_entity.id
_entity.type
_entity.pdbx_description
1 polymer ?
#
loop_
_entity_poly.entity_id
_entity_poly.type
_entity_poly.pdbx_seq_one_letter_code
_entity_poly.pdbx_strand_id
1 'polypeptide(L)'
;MKAAVYHGPNRVEIADVAEPTPGPGTVKVRVGFNGICGTDLHEYYAGPIFIPTQPHPLTRQQMPLVMGHEFAGVITDPRPFLGAPG
;
A
#
# COMPACT_ATOMS: atom_id res chain seq x y z
N MET A 1 -11.90 -5.40 -1.71
CA MET A 1 -11.52 -5.25 -0.28
C MET A 1 -11.50 -3.79 0.12
N LYS A 2 -11.67 -3.53 1.39
CA LYS A 2 -11.67 -2.16 1.91
C LYS A 2 -10.25 -1.67 2.17
N ALA A 3 -9.97 -0.42 1.80
CA ALA A 3 -8.66 0.18 2.02
C ALA A 3 -8.80 1.68 2.33
N ALA A 4 -7.82 2.20 3.06
CA ALA A 4 -7.69 3.64 3.29
C ALA A 4 -6.90 4.25 2.14
N VAL A 5 -7.56 5.06 1.33
CA VAL A 5 -6.99 5.64 0.12
C VAL A 5 -6.71 7.12 0.33
N TYR A 6 -5.48 7.52 0.08
CA TYR A 6 -5.02 8.90 0.20
C TYR A 6 -5.21 9.64 -1.12
N HIS A 7 -6.00 10.73 -1.07
CA HIS A 7 -6.28 11.58 -2.22
C HIS A 7 -5.62 12.96 -2.15
N GLY A 8 -4.90 13.23 -1.09
CA GLY A 8 -4.25 14.52 -0.87
C GLY A 8 -4.38 14.96 0.59
N PRO A 9 -3.91 16.16 0.95
CA PRO A 9 -3.96 16.65 2.32
C PRO A 9 -5.37 16.64 2.89
N ASN A 10 -5.55 16.07 4.07
CA ASN A 10 -6.83 15.93 4.78
C ASN A 10 -7.89 15.13 4.01
N ARG A 11 -7.48 14.33 3.03
CA ARG A 11 -8.40 13.55 2.20
C ARG A 11 -8.00 12.09 2.16
N VAL A 12 -8.39 11.34 3.19
CA VAL A 12 -8.31 9.89 3.23
C VAL A 12 -9.72 9.34 3.33
N GLU A 13 -10.07 8.40 2.46
CA GLU A 13 -11.38 7.75 2.50
C GLU A 13 -11.24 6.24 2.49
N ILE A 14 -12.24 5.57 3.07
CA ILE A 14 -12.34 4.11 2.98
C ILE A 14 -13.06 3.78 1.68
N ALA A 15 -12.39 3.03 0.84
CA ALA A 15 -12.92 2.66 -0.47
C ALA A 15 -12.74 1.18 -0.74
N ASP A 16 -13.56 0.65 -1.63
CA ASP A 16 -13.36 -0.71 -2.14
C ASP A 16 -12.34 -0.68 -3.26
N VAL A 17 -11.29 -1.49 -3.10
CA VAL A 17 -10.22 -1.63 -4.09
C VAL A 17 -10.07 -3.09 -4.48
N ALA A 18 -9.49 -3.33 -5.65
CA ALA A 18 -9.21 -4.69 -6.11
C ALA A 18 -8.23 -5.39 -5.17
N GLU A 19 -8.46 -6.67 -4.91
CA GLU A 19 -7.50 -7.47 -4.16
C GLU A 19 -6.21 -7.62 -4.98
N PRO A 20 -5.03 -7.35 -4.39
CA PRO A 20 -3.79 -7.41 -5.15
C PRO A 20 -3.44 -8.83 -5.55
N THR A 21 -2.80 -8.95 -6.71
CA THR A 21 -2.24 -10.21 -7.21
C THR A 21 -0.72 -10.13 -7.10
N PRO A 22 -0.06 -11.12 -6.44
CA PRO A 22 1.39 -11.07 -6.31
C PRO A 22 2.09 -11.27 -7.65
N GLY A 23 3.12 -10.47 -7.90
CA GLY A 23 3.97 -10.56 -9.08
C GLY A 23 5.32 -11.24 -8.79
N PRO A 24 6.19 -11.39 -9.81
CA PRO A 24 7.50 -12.03 -9.63
C PRO A 24 8.31 -11.36 -8.50
N GLY A 25 8.94 -12.18 -7.66
CA GLY A 25 9.76 -11.70 -6.56
C GLY A 25 8.99 -11.12 -5.37
N THR A 26 7.67 -11.27 -5.34
CA THR A 26 6.81 -10.73 -4.28
C THR A 26 6.04 -11.82 -3.57
N VAL A 27 5.46 -11.48 -2.43
CA VAL A 27 4.54 -12.36 -1.69
C VAL A 27 3.25 -11.61 -1.44
N LYS A 28 2.16 -12.35 -1.27
CA LYS A 28 0.88 -11.79 -0.83
C LYS A 28 0.71 -11.99 0.66
N VAL A 29 0.39 -10.93 1.38
CA VAL A 29 0.22 -10.93 2.82
C VAL A 29 -1.21 -10.54 3.17
N ARG A 30 -1.85 -11.34 4.03
CA ARG A 30 -3.10 -10.95 4.67
C ARG A 30 -2.74 -10.15 5.91
N VAL A 31 -3.03 -8.85 5.90
CA VAL A 31 -2.69 -7.95 7.00
C VAL A 31 -3.56 -8.26 8.22
N GLY A 32 -2.91 -8.49 9.37
CA GLY A 32 -3.61 -8.63 10.66
C GLY A 32 -3.72 -7.31 11.40
N PHE A 33 -2.62 -6.56 11.44
CA PHE A 33 -2.55 -5.26 12.11
C PHE A 33 -1.76 -4.28 11.27
N ASN A 34 -2.18 -3.02 11.30
CA ASN A 34 -1.46 -1.93 10.68
C ASN A 34 -1.32 -0.78 11.68
N GLY A 35 -0.07 -0.33 11.91
CA GLY A 35 0.21 0.81 12.78
C GLY A 35 0.18 2.13 12.03
N ILE A 36 -0.07 3.21 12.76
CA ILE A 36 0.00 4.57 12.22
C ILE A 36 1.38 5.12 12.52
N CYS A 37 2.11 5.51 11.47
CA CYS A 37 3.42 6.14 11.58
C CYS A 37 3.30 7.67 11.54
N GLY A 38 4.25 8.37 12.17
CA GLY A 38 4.29 9.83 12.09
C GLY A 38 4.35 10.36 10.67
N THR A 39 4.97 9.63 9.74
CA THR A 39 5.01 10.00 8.32
C THR A 39 3.63 9.97 7.69
N ASP A 40 2.75 9.05 8.10
CA ASP A 40 1.35 9.00 7.62
C ASP A 40 0.60 10.27 8.03
N LEU A 41 0.82 10.75 9.27
CA LEU A 41 0.20 11.97 9.75
C LEU A 41 0.72 13.20 9.00
N HIS A 42 2.02 13.27 8.72
CA HIS A 42 2.61 14.35 7.94
C HIS A 42 2.03 14.41 6.53
N GLU A 43 1.89 13.25 5.87
CA GLU A 43 1.26 13.19 4.56
C GLU A 43 -0.19 13.66 4.60
N TYR A 44 -0.92 13.28 5.64
CA TYR A 44 -2.32 13.65 5.81
C TYR A 44 -2.51 15.15 6.01
N TYR A 45 -1.67 15.78 6.87
CA TYR A 45 -1.84 17.19 7.20
C TYR A 45 -1.16 18.15 6.22
N ALA A 46 -0.02 17.78 5.68
CA ALA A 46 0.82 18.69 4.90
C ALA A 46 1.33 18.09 3.58
N GLY A 47 0.95 16.87 3.27
CA GLY A 47 1.43 16.20 2.05
C GLY A 47 0.80 16.73 0.76
N PRO A 48 1.17 16.13 -0.37
CA PRO A 48 2.08 14.99 -0.45
C PRO A 48 3.56 15.37 -0.22
N ILE A 49 4.27 14.58 0.56
CA ILE A 49 5.71 14.74 0.82
C ILE A 49 6.48 13.57 0.18
N PHE A 50 6.26 12.34 0.69
CA PHE A 50 6.87 11.13 0.16
C PHE A 50 5.96 10.40 -0.83
N ILE A 51 4.64 10.58 -0.72
CA ILE A 51 3.68 9.98 -1.63
C ILE A 51 3.80 10.66 -3.00
N PRO A 52 4.12 9.92 -4.06
CA PRO A 52 4.35 10.51 -5.36
C PRO A 52 3.06 11.02 -6.01
N THR A 53 3.15 12.21 -6.59
CA THR A 53 2.07 12.80 -7.39
C THR A 53 2.13 12.35 -8.85
N GLN A 54 3.29 11.84 -9.26
CA GLN A 54 3.52 11.25 -10.58
C GLN A 54 4.05 9.83 -10.40
N PRO A 55 4.00 8.96 -11.43
CA PRO A 55 4.46 7.58 -11.29
C PRO A 55 5.87 7.50 -10.75
N HIS A 56 6.05 6.75 -9.65
CA HIS A 56 7.35 6.55 -9.04
C HIS A 56 8.27 5.77 -10.01
N PRO A 57 9.54 6.16 -10.14
CA PRO A 57 10.45 5.52 -11.12
C PRO A 57 10.61 4.01 -10.94
N LEU A 58 10.53 3.51 -9.69
CA LEU A 58 10.71 2.09 -9.40
C LEU A 58 9.39 1.34 -9.25
N THR A 59 8.43 1.89 -8.49
CA THR A 59 7.18 1.21 -8.17
C THR A 59 6.02 1.61 -9.07
N ARG A 60 6.15 2.73 -9.76
CA ARG A 60 5.12 3.36 -10.59
C ARG A 60 3.87 3.77 -9.80
N GLN A 61 3.94 3.78 -8.50
CA GLN A 61 2.84 4.25 -7.66
C GLN A 61 2.74 5.77 -7.68
N GLN A 62 1.54 6.26 -7.56
CA GLN A 62 1.23 7.69 -7.48
C GLN A 62 -0.11 7.87 -6.77
N MET A 63 -0.42 9.11 -6.37
CA MET A 63 -1.73 9.44 -5.83
C MET A 63 -2.84 9.23 -6.88
N PRO A 64 -4.06 8.80 -6.47
CA PRO A 64 -4.40 8.32 -5.13
C PRO A 64 -3.85 6.92 -4.87
N LEU A 65 -3.43 6.65 -3.63
CA LEU A 65 -2.90 5.34 -3.27
C LEU A 65 -3.35 4.90 -1.88
N VAL A 66 -3.23 3.59 -1.64
CA VAL A 66 -3.52 3.00 -0.34
C VAL A 66 -2.38 3.32 0.62
N MET A 67 -2.72 3.91 1.78
CA MET A 67 -1.74 4.22 2.82
C MET A 67 -1.48 3.03 3.73
N GLY A 68 -0.39 3.14 4.50
CA GLY A 68 0.02 2.18 5.51
C GLY A 68 1.29 1.45 5.11
N HIS A 69 2.28 1.46 6.00
CA HIS A 69 3.58 0.81 5.76
C HIS A 69 4.14 0.13 7.00
N GLU A 70 3.43 0.20 8.14
CA GLU A 70 3.81 -0.48 9.37
C GLU A 70 2.76 -1.55 9.68
N PHE A 71 2.96 -2.76 9.16
CA PHE A 71 1.97 -3.81 9.29
C PHE A 71 2.62 -5.16 9.60
N ALA A 72 1.80 -6.05 10.13
CA ALA A 72 2.12 -7.44 10.33
C ALA A 72 0.97 -8.31 9.84
N GLY A 73 1.27 -9.47 9.31
CA GLY A 73 0.25 -10.35 8.77
C GLY A 73 0.79 -11.73 8.44
N VAL A 74 0.02 -12.48 7.69
CA VAL A 74 0.32 -13.86 7.30
C VAL A 74 0.48 -13.93 5.79
N ILE A 75 1.57 -14.55 5.34
CA ILE A 75 1.79 -14.79 3.91
C ILE A 75 0.76 -15.80 3.43
N THR A 76 -0.04 -15.40 2.44
CA THR A 76 -1.08 -16.23 1.86
C THR A 76 -0.68 -16.80 0.50
N ASP A 77 0.27 -16.16 -0.19
CA ASP A 77 0.79 -16.66 -1.46
C ASP A 77 2.27 -16.32 -1.62
N PRO A 78 3.19 -17.26 -1.26
CA PRO A 78 4.62 -17.05 -1.40
C PRO A 78 5.19 -17.48 -2.77
N ARG A 79 4.38 -18.07 -3.63
CA ARG A 79 4.86 -18.72 -4.86
C ARG A 79 5.64 -17.82 -5.81
N PRO A 80 5.21 -16.59 -6.08
CA PRO A 80 5.97 -15.71 -6.97
C PRO A 80 7.38 -15.40 -6.43
N PHE A 81 7.51 -15.25 -5.11
CA PHE A 81 8.79 -14.98 -4.47
C PHE A 81 9.72 -16.20 -4.53
N LEU A 82 9.15 -17.39 -4.30
CA LEU A 82 9.90 -18.65 -4.33
C LEU A 82 10.22 -19.13 -5.72
N GLY A 83 9.65 -18.47 -6.77
CA GLY A 83 9.84 -18.90 -8.15
C GLY A 83 9.06 -20.16 -8.53
N ALA A 84 8.11 -20.59 -7.70
CA ALA A 84 7.29 -21.76 -8.00
C ALA A 84 6.23 -21.43 -9.04
N PRO A 85 5.87 -22.40 -9.93
CA PRO A 85 4.76 -22.20 -10.86
C PRO A 85 3.47 -21.97 -10.09
N GLY A 86 2.69 -20.99 -10.53
CA GLY A 86 1.46 -20.54 -9.89
C GLY A 86 0.26 -21.44 -10.07
#